data_066fbd4b2f3639f01cf7f422a278ab53
#
_entry.id   066fbd4b2f3639f01cf7f422a278ab53
#
_cell.length_a   1.000
_cell.length_b   1.000
_cell.length_c   1.000
_cell.angle_alpha   90.00
_cell.angle_beta   90.00
_cell.angle_gamma   90.00
#
_symmetry.space_group_name_H-M   'P 1'
#
loop_
_entity.id
_entity.type
_entity.pdbx_description
1 polymer ?
#
loop_
_entity_poly.entity_id
_entity_poly.type
_entity_poly.pdbx_seq_one_letter_code
_entity_poly.pdbx_strand_id
1 'polypeptide(L)'
;METSENIKSYYQDYISIYKDETDRLKQFKTFIDKTESDQLFDRKNFVGHITGSAIIFDYKNSKVLLIKHIILQRWLQPGGHIEKTDASILDGVYREIFEETNIAKDDLMLISPIFGKKFPIDIDSHPIPENPAKHEKQHFHHDLRYFFIYKGEKITEESENLKWSDVSSLSSQVTFLKLVKKIWDLLDIDLNSRFFYEIIISMARKTGEN
;
A
#
# COMPACT_ATOMS: atom_id res chain seq x y z
N MET A 1 0.31 11.33 -16.29
CA MET A 1 0.06 9.93 -15.89
C MET A 1 1.21 9.06 -16.38
N GLU A 2 1.58 8.03 -15.64
CA GLU A 2 2.66 7.11 -16.03
C GLU A 2 2.30 6.32 -17.28
N THR A 3 3.33 6.06 -18.11
CA THR A 3 3.25 5.23 -19.31
C THR A 3 3.51 3.76 -18.98
N SER A 4 3.26 2.87 -19.95
CA SER A 4 3.60 1.46 -19.84
C SER A 4 5.10 1.25 -19.57
N GLU A 5 5.96 2.06 -20.16
CA GLU A 5 7.41 2.02 -19.97
C GLU A 5 7.78 2.42 -18.53
N ASN A 6 7.11 3.44 -17.97
CA ASN A 6 7.34 3.84 -16.57
C ASN A 6 6.97 2.70 -15.62
N ILE A 7 5.82 2.04 -15.83
CA ILE A 7 5.38 0.92 -14.99
C ILE A 7 6.31 -0.30 -15.11
N LYS A 8 6.79 -0.59 -16.33
CA LYS A 8 7.80 -1.64 -16.54
C LYS A 8 9.11 -1.31 -15.82
N SER A 9 9.54 -0.04 -15.85
CA SER A 9 10.71 0.41 -15.08
C SER A 9 10.48 0.25 -13.57
N TYR A 10 9.29 0.59 -13.06
CA TYR A 10 8.94 0.35 -11.66
C TYR A 10 9.04 -1.14 -11.30
N TYR A 11 8.52 -2.02 -12.13
CA TYR A 11 8.65 -3.46 -11.91
C TYR A 11 10.12 -3.90 -11.86
N GLN A 12 10.96 -3.45 -12.79
CA GLN A 12 12.39 -3.81 -12.82
C GLN A 12 13.13 -3.30 -11.57
N ASP A 13 12.91 -2.05 -11.21
CA ASP A 13 13.47 -1.45 -9.98
C ASP A 13 13.03 -2.25 -8.74
N TYR A 14 11.75 -2.61 -8.67
CA TYR A 14 11.18 -3.39 -7.56
C TYR A 14 11.83 -4.77 -7.43
N ILE A 15 11.90 -5.53 -8.52
CA ILE A 15 12.51 -6.87 -8.52
C ILE A 15 14.03 -6.82 -8.28
N SER A 16 14.69 -5.71 -8.59
CA SER A 16 16.11 -5.56 -8.26
C SER A 16 16.36 -5.56 -6.75
N ILE A 17 15.39 -5.06 -5.97
CA ILE A 17 15.42 -5.01 -4.50
C ILE A 17 14.85 -6.31 -3.90
N TYR A 18 13.69 -6.76 -4.39
CA TYR A 18 12.90 -7.88 -3.84
C TYR A 18 12.90 -9.07 -4.81
N LYS A 19 14.07 -9.66 -5.05
CA LYS A 19 14.27 -10.73 -6.04
C LYS A 19 13.44 -11.99 -5.78
N ASP A 20 13.20 -12.29 -4.51
CA ASP A 20 12.39 -13.42 -4.04
C ASP A 20 10.89 -13.27 -4.32
N GLU A 21 10.45 -12.08 -4.73
CA GLU A 21 9.05 -11.82 -5.06
C GLU A 21 8.72 -11.98 -6.56
N THR A 22 9.69 -12.33 -7.38
CA THR A 22 9.49 -12.50 -8.84
C THR A 22 8.34 -13.45 -9.17
N ASP A 23 8.23 -14.58 -8.46
CA ASP A 23 7.17 -15.55 -8.69
C ASP A 23 5.79 -15.02 -8.30
N ARG A 24 5.69 -14.31 -7.21
CA ARG A 24 4.45 -13.67 -6.74
C ARG A 24 3.94 -12.62 -7.74
N LEU A 25 4.85 -11.94 -8.43
CA LEU A 25 4.53 -10.85 -9.33
C LEU A 25 4.36 -11.26 -10.81
N LYS A 26 4.33 -12.56 -11.12
CA LYS A 26 4.12 -13.04 -12.49
C LYS A 26 2.83 -12.50 -13.12
N GLN A 27 1.76 -12.39 -12.33
CA GLN A 27 0.48 -11.83 -12.80
C GLN A 27 0.63 -10.36 -13.18
N PHE A 28 1.24 -9.56 -12.31
CA PHE A 28 1.52 -8.15 -12.59
C PHE A 28 2.44 -7.98 -13.82
N LYS A 29 3.52 -8.76 -13.89
CA LYS A 29 4.45 -8.73 -15.03
C LYS A 29 3.72 -9.02 -16.33
N THR A 30 2.89 -10.07 -16.35
CA THR A 30 2.11 -10.44 -17.54
C THR A 30 1.14 -9.33 -17.94
N PHE A 31 0.50 -8.69 -16.97
CA PHE A 31 -0.42 -7.59 -17.19
C PHE A 31 0.28 -6.39 -17.84
N ILE A 32 1.38 -5.90 -17.26
CA ILE A 32 2.09 -4.72 -17.78
C ILE A 32 2.77 -4.97 -19.14
N ASP A 33 3.13 -6.21 -19.46
CA ASP A 33 3.71 -6.54 -20.75
C ASP A 33 2.71 -6.52 -21.90
N LYS A 34 1.42 -6.79 -21.60
CA LYS A 34 0.36 -6.98 -22.59
C LYS A 34 -0.63 -5.83 -22.66
N THR A 35 -0.54 -4.86 -21.73
CA THR A 35 -1.53 -3.79 -21.60
C THR A 35 -0.97 -2.47 -22.10
N GLU A 36 -1.71 -1.81 -22.96
CA GLU A 36 -1.38 -0.48 -23.47
C GLU A 36 -1.51 0.59 -22.39
N SER A 37 -0.78 1.68 -22.53
CA SER A 37 -0.67 2.73 -21.50
C SER A 37 -2.02 3.33 -21.09
N ASP A 38 -2.95 3.52 -22.01
CA ASP A 38 -4.28 4.07 -21.77
C ASP A 38 -5.23 3.09 -21.04
N GLN A 39 -4.90 1.79 -21.06
CA GLN A 39 -5.66 0.71 -20.44
C GLN A 39 -5.16 0.33 -19.03
N LEU A 40 -3.95 0.76 -18.65
CA LEU A 40 -3.33 0.37 -17.38
C LEU A 40 -4.14 0.82 -16.16
N PHE A 41 -4.81 1.97 -16.27
CA PHE A 41 -5.56 2.60 -15.18
C PHE A 41 -7.08 2.62 -15.45
N ASP A 42 -7.51 2.03 -16.58
CA ASP A 42 -8.94 2.00 -16.91
C ASP A 42 -9.66 0.95 -16.06
N ARG A 43 -10.49 1.41 -15.13
CA ARG A 43 -11.31 0.54 -14.27
C ARG A 43 -12.32 -0.32 -15.05
N LYS A 44 -12.52 -0.08 -16.36
CA LYS A 44 -13.28 -0.94 -17.25
C LYS A 44 -12.44 -1.99 -17.96
N ASN A 45 -11.14 -1.99 -17.76
CA ASN A 45 -10.29 -3.07 -18.21
C ASN A 45 -10.46 -4.28 -17.28
N PHE A 46 -11.32 -5.21 -17.67
CA PHE A 46 -11.61 -6.41 -16.87
C PHE A 46 -10.57 -7.54 -17.01
N VAL A 47 -9.42 -7.28 -17.62
CA VAL A 47 -8.22 -8.11 -17.41
C VAL A 47 -7.58 -7.74 -16.07
N GLY A 48 -7.53 -6.44 -15.79
CA GLY A 48 -7.04 -5.84 -14.57
C GLY A 48 -6.73 -4.36 -14.77
N HIS A 49 -6.46 -3.67 -13.69
CA HIS A 49 -5.97 -2.29 -13.72
C HIS A 49 -5.14 -1.97 -12.47
N ILE A 50 -4.34 -0.92 -12.57
CA ILE A 50 -3.47 -0.47 -11.49
C ILE A 50 -4.28 0.37 -10.51
N THR A 51 -4.08 0.09 -9.23
CA THR A 51 -4.57 0.86 -8.08
C THR A 51 -3.41 1.36 -7.24
N GLY A 52 -3.67 2.26 -6.32
CA GLY A 52 -2.67 2.72 -5.38
C GLY A 52 -3.24 2.79 -3.97
N SER A 53 -2.43 2.39 -2.98
CA SER A 53 -2.83 2.44 -1.58
C SER A 53 -1.70 2.89 -0.67
N ALA A 54 -2.05 3.21 0.58
CA ALA A 54 -1.16 3.80 1.56
C ALA A 54 -1.19 3.05 2.89
N ILE A 55 -0.01 2.68 3.37
CA ILE A 55 0.17 2.31 4.77
C ILE A 55 0.60 3.55 5.51
N ILE A 56 -0.26 4.08 6.37
CA ILE A 56 0.00 5.29 7.14
C ILE A 56 0.27 4.89 8.58
N PHE A 57 1.47 5.17 9.05
CA PHE A 57 1.96 4.75 10.34
C PHE A 57 2.22 5.95 11.26
N ASP A 58 1.53 5.95 12.40
CA ASP A 58 1.81 6.84 13.51
C ASP A 58 2.87 6.21 14.42
N TYR A 59 4.11 6.69 14.29
CA TYR A 59 5.24 6.16 15.05
C TYR A 59 5.17 6.51 16.54
N LYS A 60 4.50 7.62 16.91
CA LYS A 60 4.40 8.06 18.31
C LYS A 60 3.54 7.11 19.14
N ASN A 61 2.47 6.60 18.51
CA ASN A 61 1.50 5.74 19.16
C ASN A 61 1.56 4.28 18.71
N SER A 62 2.46 3.93 17.80
CA SER A 62 2.61 2.58 17.21
C SER A 62 1.32 2.08 16.57
N LYS A 63 0.65 2.95 15.81
CA LYS A 63 -0.64 2.65 15.17
C LYS A 63 -0.58 2.78 13.65
N VAL A 64 -1.44 2.02 12.97
CA VAL A 64 -1.67 2.10 11.53
C VAL A 64 -3.10 2.54 11.27
N LEU A 65 -3.27 3.46 10.34
CA LEU A 65 -4.59 3.96 9.94
C LEU A 65 -5.29 2.94 9.05
N LEU A 66 -6.54 2.65 9.38
CA LEU A 66 -7.40 1.77 8.60
C LEU A 66 -8.73 2.44 8.33
N ILE A 67 -9.29 2.15 7.15
CA ILE A 67 -10.63 2.50 6.74
C ILE A 67 -11.51 1.26 6.67
N LYS A 68 -12.80 1.41 6.94
CA LYS A 68 -13.78 0.33 6.80
C LYS A 68 -14.29 0.29 5.36
N HIS A 69 -13.87 -0.72 4.63
CA HIS A 69 -14.39 -0.95 3.28
C HIS A 69 -15.82 -1.47 3.34
N ILE A 70 -16.79 -0.63 2.95
CA ILE A 70 -18.23 -0.85 3.15
C ILE A 70 -18.71 -2.18 2.52
N ILE A 71 -18.27 -2.49 1.30
CA ILE A 71 -18.73 -3.69 0.60
C ILE A 71 -18.11 -4.96 1.20
N LEU A 72 -16.81 -4.94 1.48
CA LEU A 72 -16.10 -6.11 2.01
C LEU A 72 -16.29 -6.29 3.53
N GLN A 73 -16.87 -5.30 4.22
CA GLN A 73 -17.00 -5.27 5.69
C GLN A 73 -15.66 -5.57 6.40
N ARG A 74 -14.57 -5.08 5.82
CA ARG A 74 -13.20 -5.28 6.32
C ARG A 74 -12.51 -3.95 6.55
N TRP A 75 -11.59 -3.96 7.51
CA TRP A 75 -10.68 -2.85 7.75
C TRP A 75 -9.47 -3.01 6.82
N LEU A 76 -9.22 -2.02 5.98
CA LEU A 76 -8.16 -2.00 4.98
C LEU A 76 -7.37 -0.70 5.09
N GLN A 77 -6.20 -0.67 4.46
CA GLN A 77 -5.47 0.57 4.24
C GLN A 77 -6.25 1.52 3.30
N PRO A 78 -6.09 2.85 3.44
CA PRO A 78 -6.60 3.83 2.48
C PRO A 78 -6.07 3.61 1.08
N GLY A 79 -6.88 3.84 0.05
CA GLY A 79 -6.47 3.76 -1.33
C GLY A 79 -7.59 3.40 -2.29
N GLY A 80 -7.32 3.53 -3.58
CA GLY A 80 -8.31 3.30 -4.62
C GLY A 80 -7.76 3.39 -6.03
N HIS A 81 -8.63 3.80 -6.94
CA HIS A 81 -8.31 3.88 -8.37
C HIS A 81 -7.52 5.16 -8.68
N ILE A 82 -6.59 5.03 -9.60
CA ILE A 82 -5.87 6.18 -10.14
C ILE A 82 -6.70 6.81 -11.25
N GLU A 83 -6.98 8.10 -11.10
CA GLU A 83 -7.79 8.84 -12.06
C GLU A 83 -6.94 9.49 -13.16
N LYS A 84 -7.57 9.78 -14.31
CA LYS A 84 -6.89 10.43 -15.45
C LYS A 84 -6.37 11.82 -15.12
N THR A 85 -6.93 12.46 -14.11
CA THR A 85 -6.52 13.76 -13.58
C THR A 85 -5.32 13.70 -12.66
N ASP A 86 -4.98 12.53 -12.13
CA ASP A 86 -3.81 12.35 -11.27
C ASP A 86 -2.53 12.47 -12.10
N ALA A 87 -1.59 13.30 -11.66
CA ALA A 87 -0.33 13.49 -12.36
C ALA A 87 0.57 12.23 -12.30
N SER A 88 0.45 11.48 -11.21
CA SER A 88 1.18 10.23 -10.98
C SER A 88 0.36 9.27 -10.12
N ILE A 89 0.77 8.00 -10.03
CA ILE A 89 0.16 7.02 -9.10
C ILE A 89 0.21 7.56 -7.67
N LEU A 90 1.35 8.10 -7.27
CA LEU A 90 1.50 8.67 -5.94
C LEU A 90 0.57 9.87 -5.67
N ASP A 91 0.30 10.71 -6.67
CA ASP A 91 -0.66 11.81 -6.52
C ASP A 91 -2.08 11.27 -6.35
N GLY A 92 -2.44 10.21 -7.08
CA GLY A 92 -3.69 9.48 -6.86
C GLY A 92 -3.78 8.91 -5.44
N VAL A 93 -2.70 8.32 -4.92
CA VAL A 93 -2.65 7.83 -3.54
C VAL A 93 -2.85 8.96 -2.53
N TYR A 94 -2.23 10.13 -2.74
CA TYR A 94 -2.46 11.29 -1.87
C TYR A 94 -3.91 11.79 -1.92
N ARG A 95 -4.54 11.79 -3.10
CA ARG A 95 -5.95 12.14 -3.27
C ARG A 95 -6.84 11.18 -2.50
N GLU A 96 -6.67 9.87 -2.68
CA GLU A 96 -7.44 8.84 -1.97
C GLU A 96 -7.26 8.95 -0.43
N ILE A 97 -6.03 9.17 0.06
CA ILE A 97 -5.80 9.41 1.48
C ILE A 97 -6.63 10.60 1.97
N PHE A 98 -6.57 11.71 1.25
CA PHE A 98 -7.30 12.92 1.66
C PHE A 98 -8.82 12.72 1.63
N GLU A 99 -9.36 12.09 0.59
CA GLU A 99 -10.79 11.82 0.43
C GLU A 99 -11.33 10.89 1.52
N GLU A 100 -10.57 9.86 1.88
CA GLU A 100 -11.01 8.84 2.84
C GLU A 100 -10.71 9.19 4.30
N THR A 101 -9.68 10.01 4.56
CA THR A 101 -9.17 10.22 5.93
C THR A 101 -9.08 11.68 6.34
N ASN A 102 -9.21 12.62 5.40
CA ASN A 102 -8.96 14.06 5.58
C ASN A 102 -7.53 14.41 6.06
N ILE A 103 -6.56 13.50 5.88
CA ILE A 103 -5.16 13.75 6.17
C ILE A 103 -4.54 14.49 5.01
N ALA A 104 -3.94 15.65 5.28
CA ALA A 104 -3.26 16.44 4.26
C ALA A 104 -1.90 15.84 3.88
N LYS A 105 -1.49 16.07 2.63
CA LYS A 105 -0.18 15.61 2.11
C LYS A 105 0.99 16.08 2.97
N ASP A 106 0.91 17.28 3.52
CA ASP A 106 1.97 17.87 4.35
C ASP A 106 2.12 17.16 5.72
N ASP A 107 1.08 16.45 6.17
CA ASP A 107 1.12 15.63 7.38
C ASP A 107 1.74 14.25 7.16
N LEU A 108 2.16 13.96 5.94
CA LEU A 108 2.72 12.67 5.53
C LEU A 108 4.18 12.80 5.12
N MET A 109 4.98 11.83 5.53
CA MET A 109 6.35 11.66 5.06
C MET A 109 6.44 10.32 4.33
N LEU A 110 6.62 10.37 3.01
CA LEU A 110 6.82 9.16 2.22
C LEU A 110 8.17 8.53 2.56
N ILE A 111 8.14 7.24 2.86
CA ILE A 111 9.33 6.40 2.99
C ILE A 111 9.42 5.51 1.76
N SER A 112 10.51 5.60 1.04
CA SER A 112 10.72 4.87 -0.21
C SER A 112 11.89 3.89 -0.09
N PRO A 113 11.76 2.67 -0.68
CA PRO A 113 12.84 1.70 -0.73
C PRO A 113 14.02 2.11 -1.61
N ILE A 114 13.85 3.12 -2.44
CA ILE A 114 14.90 3.64 -3.30
C ILE A 114 15.17 5.10 -2.92
N PHE A 115 16.40 5.35 -2.44
CA PHE A 115 16.80 6.70 -2.07
C PHE A 115 16.63 7.68 -3.25
N GLY A 116 16.00 8.82 -2.96
CA GLY A 116 15.75 9.87 -3.96
C GLY A 116 14.61 9.57 -4.95
N LYS A 117 13.98 8.39 -4.92
CA LYS A 117 12.80 8.06 -5.74
C LYS A 117 11.53 8.03 -4.88
N LYS A 118 10.40 8.37 -5.48
CA LYS A 118 9.06 8.20 -4.91
C LYS A 118 8.53 6.83 -5.35
N PHE A 119 8.79 5.80 -4.56
CA PHE A 119 8.62 4.42 -4.99
C PHE A 119 7.74 3.62 -4.02
N PRO A 120 6.87 2.69 -4.52
CA PRO A 120 6.05 1.85 -3.65
C PRO A 120 6.91 0.85 -2.87
N ILE A 121 6.51 0.56 -1.64
CA ILE A 121 7.16 -0.44 -0.81
C ILE A 121 6.71 -1.86 -1.16
N ASP A 122 5.54 -1.99 -1.73
CA ASP A 122 4.96 -3.27 -2.12
C ASP A 122 4.15 -3.15 -3.41
N ILE A 123 4.12 -4.23 -4.18
CA ILE A 123 3.23 -4.43 -5.32
C ILE A 123 2.44 -5.70 -5.03
N ASP A 124 1.12 -5.64 -5.09
CA ASP A 124 0.24 -6.78 -4.87
C ASP A 124 -0.71 -6.97 -6.05
N SER A 125 -1.02 -8.21 -6.37
CA SER A 125 -2.01 -8.54 -7.38
C SER A 125 -3.04 -9.49 -6.78
N HIS A 126 -4.28 -9.03 -6.71
CA HIS A 126 -5.35 -9.82 -6.14
C HIS A 126 -6.62 -9.77 -7.01
N PRO A 127 -7.38 -10.87 -7.05
CA PRO A 127 -8.61 -10.91 -7.81
C PRO A 127 -9.71 -10.10 -7.12
N ILE A 128 -10.45 -9.35 -7.92
CA ILE A 128 -11.68 -8.68 -7.53
C ILE A 128 -12.84 -9.52 -8.06
N PRO A 129 -13.77 -9.97 -7.22
CA PRO A 129 -14.92 -10.74 -7.67
C PRO A 129 -15.85 -9.88 -8.53
N GLU A 130 -16.64 -10.55 -9.35
CA GLU A 130 -17.69 -9.90 -10.14
C GLU A 130 -18.65 -9.12 -9.26
N ASN A 131 -19.02 -7.92 -9.71
CA ASN A 131 -20.01 -7.08 -9.07
C ASN A 131 -21.12 -6.72 -10.08
N PRO A 132 -22.20 -7.52 -10.18
CA PRO A 132 -23.28 -7.28 -11.13
C PRO A 132 -24.00 -5.94 -10.95
N ALA A 133 -24.06 -5.44 -9.69
CA ALA A 133 -24.71 -4.15 -9.40
C ALA A 133 -23.97 -2.96 -10.02
N LYS A 134 -22.66 -3.11 -10.27
CA LYS A 134 -21.81 -2.11 -10.93
C LYS A 134 -21.46 -2.47 -12.38
N HIS A 135 -22.02 -3.57 -12.91
CA HIS A 135 -21.64 -4.12 -14.22
C HIS A 135 -20.13 -4.38 -14.36
N GLU A 136 -19.48 -4.76 -13.27
CA GLU A 136 -18.04 -5.09 -13.20
C GLU A 136 -17.87 -6.60 -13.26
N LYS A 137 -17.12 -7.10 -14.25
CA LYS A 137 -16.73 -8.49 -14.34
C LYS A 137 -15.59 -8.78 -13.35
N GLN A 138 -15.37 -10.05 -13.04
CA GLN A 138 -14.17 -10.45 -12.30
C GLN A 138 -12.91 -9.96 -13.02
N HIS A 139 -11.99 -9.35 -12.26
CA HIS A 139 -10.76 -8.78 -12.79
C HIS A 139 -9.66 -8.78 -11.71
N PHE A 140 -8.48 -8.23 -12.03
CA PHE A 140 -7.41 -8.05 -11.05
C PHE A 140 -7.21 -6.59 -10.71
N HIS A 141 -6.99 -6.31 -9.43
CA HIS A 141 -6.31 -5.10 -9.01
C HIS A 141 -4.81 -5.39 -8.86
N HIS A 142 -4.02 -4.50 -9.41
CA HIS A 142 -2.57 -4.45 -9.26
C HIS A 142 -2.23 -3.24 -8.41
N ASP A 143 -2.13 -3.46 -7.11
CA ASP A 143 -2.05 -2.41 -6.11
C ASP A 143 -0.60 -2.04 -5.80
N LEU A 144 -0.22 -0.78 -6.05
CA LEU A 144 1.06 -0.22 -5.68
C LEU A 144 0.93 0.45 -4.32
N ARG A 145 1.55 -0.16 -3.29
CA ARG A 145 1.43 0.27 -1.90
C ARG A 145 2.57 1.19 -1.51
N TYR A 146 2.24 2.37 -1.00
CA TYR A 146 3.20 3.35 -0.50
C TYR A 146 3.19 3.36 1.02
N PHE A 147 4.36 3.64 1.63
CA PHE A 147 4.48 3.71 3.06
C PHE A 147 4.75 5.13 3.52
N PHE A 148 3.95 5.60 4.47
CA PHE A 148 4.03 6.95 5.02
C PHE A 148 4.18 6.93 6.52
N ILE A 149 5.02 7.81 7.04
CA ILE A 149 5.01 8.20 8.44
C ILE A 149 4.05 9.39 8.59
N TYR A 150 3.12 9.27 9.52
CA TYR A 150 2.26 10.36 9.90
C TYR A 150 3.01 11.34 10.81
N LYS A 151 3.04 12.63 10.41
CA LYS A 151 3.73 13.73 11.13
C LYS A 151 2.76 14.66 11.84
N GLY A 152 1.46 14.52 11.59
CA GLY A 152 0.46 15.41 12.15
C GLY A 152 0.50 15.44 13.68
N GLU A 153 0.17 16.58 14.26
CA GLU A 153 0.14 16.76 15.71
C GLU A 153 -1.10 16.14 16.35
N LYS A 154 -2.20 16.09 15.60
CA LYS A 154 -3.48 15.54 16.06
C LYS A 154 -3.79 14.26 15.29
N ILE A 155 -4.05 13.19 16.02
CA ILE A 155 -4.63 11.98 15.42
C ILE A 155 -5.97 12.39 14.82
N THR A 156 -6.21 12.05 13.55
CA THR A 156 -7.52 12.20 12.93
C THR A 156 -8.56 11.50 13.79
N GLU A 157 -9.69 12.15 14.05
CA GLU A 157 -10.75 11.58 14.90
C GLU A 157 -11.23 10.25 14.30
N GLU A 158 -11.30 9.24 15.15
CA GLU A 158 -11.86 7.96 14.77
C GLU A 158 -13.36 8.10 14.50
N SER A 159 -13.85 7.38 13.53
CA SER A 159 -15.27 7.30 13.17
C SER A 159 -15.68 5.84 13.01
N GLU A 160 -16.93 5.60 12.70
CA GLU A 160 -17.38 4.22 12.37
C GLU A 160 -16.69 3.62 11.15
N ASN A 161 -16.06 4.47 10.30
CA ASN A 161 -15.39 4.07 9.07
C ASN A 161 -13.88 4.36 9.07
N LEU A 162 -13.32 4.92 10.13
CA LEU A 162 -11.91 5.28 10.25
C LEU A 162 -11.39 4.96 11.65
N LYS A 163 -10.27 4.26 11.74
CA LYS A 163 -9.63 3.97 13.03
C LYS A 163 -8.12 3.84 12.94
N TRP A 164 -7.47 4.13 14.05
CA TRP A 164 -6.07 3.82 14.29
C TRP A 164 -5.95 2.48 15.04
N SER A 165 -5.41 1.48 14.36
CA SER A 165 -5.24 0.14 14.93
C SER A 165 -3.82 -0.08 15.41
N ASP A 166 -3.68 -0.71 16.58
CA ASP A 166 -2.36 -1.12 17.06
C ASP A 166 -1.69 -2.07 16.05
N VAL A 167 -0.44 -1.80 15.73
CA VAL A 167 0.38 -2.64 14.84
C VAL A 167 0.35 -4.10 15.31
N SER A 168 0.41 -4.32 16.62
CA SER A 168 0.35 -5.65 17.22
C SER A 168 -0.95 -6.42 16.92
N SER A 169 -2.07 -5.72 16.69
CA SER A 169 -3.34 -6.37 16.33
C SER A 169 -3.37 -6.87 14.89
N LEU A 170 -2.48 -6.35 14.03
CA LEU A 170 -2.37 -6.70 12.61
C LEU A 170 -1.35 -7.84 12.36
N SER A 171 -0.62 -8.26 13.38
CA SER A 171 0.43 -9.28 13.30
C SER A 171 -0.04 -10.65 12.78
N SER A 172 -1.35 -10.95 12.89
CA SER A 172 -1.93 -12.17 12.33
C SER A 172 -2.14 -12.15 10.82
N GLN A 173 -1.98 -10.98 10.17
CA GLN A 173 -2.13 -10.84 8.73
C GLN A 173 -0.78 -11.06 8.05
N VAL A 174 -0.62 -12.16 7.32
CA VAL A 174 0.64 -12.53 6.61
C VAL A 174 1.14 -11.40 5.70
N THR A 175 0.24 -10.69 5.03
CA THR A 175 0.58 -9.56 4.17
C THR A 175 1.21 -8.43 4.98
N PHE A 176 0.67 -8.15 6.16
CA PHE A 176 1.19 -7.10 7.03
C PHE A 176 2.59 -7.44 7.57
N LEU A 177 2.83 -8.69 7.98
CA LEU A 177 4.17 -9.14 8.43
C LEU A 177 5.24 -8.98 7.35
N LYS A 178 4.90 -9.31 6.09
CA LYS A 178 5.81 -9.08 4.95
C LYS A 178 6.12 -7.60 4.75
N LEU A 179 5.12 -6.73 4.87
CA LEU A 179 5.30 -5.28 4.77
C LEU A 179 6.16 -4.75 5.91
N VAL A 180 5.92 -5.21 7.13
CA VAL A 180 6.74 -4.83 8.30
C VAL A 180 8.19 -5.25 8.07
N LYS A 181 8.44 -6.45 7.57
CA LYS A 181 9.80 -6.89 7.23
C LYS A 181 10.45 -5.98 6.19
N LYS A 182 9.73 -5.63 5.11
CA LYS A 182 10.25 -4.69 4.09
C LYS A 182 10.57 -3.32 4.65
N ILE A 183 9.67 -2.79 5.49
CA ILE A 183 9.90 -1.51 6.18
C ILE A 183 11.15 -1.61 7.05
N TRP A 184 11.33 -2.74 7.71
CA TRP A 184 12.48 -3.02 8.56
C TRP A 184 13.78 -3.06 7.76
N ASP A 185 13.83 -3.88 6.71
CA ASP A 185 15.00 -4.02 5.84
C ASP A 185 15.38 -2.68 5.19
N LEU A 186 14.38 -1.82 4.92
CA LEU A 186 14.56 -0.46 4.39
C LEU A 186 15.14 0.51 5.38
N LEU A 187 14.68 0.40 6.60
CA LEU A 187 15.07 1.38 7.60
C LEU A 187 16.45 1.06 8.14
N ASP A 188 17.17 -0.04 7.79
CA ASP A 188 18.50 -0.44 8.27
C ASP A 188 19.13 0.61 9.21
N ILE A 189 18.25 1.34 9.79
CA ILE A 189 18.43 2.36 10.76
C ILE A 189 18.81 1.59 11.99
N ASP A 190 20.11 1.55 12.27
CA ASP A 190 20.68 1.27 13.56
C ASP A 190 19.67 0.58 14.50
N LEU A 191 19.78 -0.77 14.58
CA LEU A 191 18.97 -1.65 15.44
C LEU A 191 18.84 -1.16 16.90
N ASN A 192 19.53 -0.10 17.26
CA ASN A 192 19.47 0.62 18.52
C ASN A 192 18.34 1.67 18.60
N SER A 193 17.56 1.90 17.55
CA SER A 193 16.38 2.75 17.72
C SER A 193 15.33 1.95 18.50
N ARG A 194 15.20 2.31 19.77
CA ARG A 194 14.23 1.75 20.76
C ARG A 194 12.84 1.55 20.20
N PHE A 195 12.48 2.32 19.20
CA PHE A 195 11.19 2.38 18.55
C PHE A 195 10.83 1.10 17.72
N PHE A 196 11.74 0.64 16.86
CA PHE A 196 11.51 -0.57 16.07
C PHE A 196 11.65 -1.84 16.92
N TYR A 197 12.52 -1.79 17.92
CA TYR A 197 12.66 -2.87 18.91
C TYR A 197 11.34 -3.12 19.66
N GLU A 198 10.62 -2.08 20.06
CA GLU A 198 9.31 -2.20 20.72
C GLU A 198 8.24 -2.82 19.81
N ILE A 199 8.21 -2.48 18.53
CA ILE A 199 7.29 -3.08 17.56
C ILE A 199 7.54 -4.58 17.44
N ILE A 200 8.80 -5.01 17.28
CA ILE A 200 9.15 -6.43 17.11
C ILE A 200 8.93 -7.21 18.39
N ILE A 201 9.35 -6.70 19.52
CA ILE A 201 9.10 -7.39 20.80
C ILE A 201 7.61 -7.55 21.05
N SER A 202 6.81 -6.55 20.70
CA SER A 202 5.35 -6.66 20.76
C SER A 202 4.82 -7.76 19.82
N MET A 203 5.41 -7.89 18.63
CA MET A 203 5.06 -8.93 17.66
C MET A 203 5.53 -10.33 18.11
N ALA A 204 6.80 -10.47 18.48
CA ALA A 204 7.40 -11.74 18.93
C ALA A 204 6.71 -12.32 20.17
N ARG A 205 6.35 -11.49 21.14
CA ARG A 205 5.62 -11.93 22.33
C ARG A 205 4.23 -12.49 22.04
N LYS A 206 3.59 -12.09 20.91
CA LYS A 206 2.27 -12.60 20.51
C LYS A 206 2.31 -13.86 19.66
N THR A 207 3.42 -14.10 18.94
CA THR A 207 3.60 -15.30 18.12
C THR A 207 4.12 -16.50 18.91
N GLY A 208 4.52 -16.31 20.19
CA GLY A 208 5.04 -17.39 21.04
C GLY A 208 6.44 -17.89 20.65
N GLU A 209 7.11 -17.19 19.78
CA GLU A 209 8.51 -17.45 19.44
C GLU A 209 9.40 -16.69 20.43
N ASN A 210 9.98 -17.45 21.39
CA ASN A 210 11.05 -17.00 22.27
C ASN A 210 12.40 -17.05 21.54
#